data_d4e5b6bd07f6d640c681d66b68e866cb
#
_entry.id   d4e5b6bd07f6d640c681d66b68e866cb
#
_cell.length_a   1.000
_cell.length_b   1.000
_cell.length_c   1.000
_cell.angle_alpha   90.00
_cell.angle_beta   90.00
_cell.angle_gamma   90.00
#
_symmetry.space_group_name_H-M   'P 1'
#
loop_
_entity.id
_entity.type
_entity.pdbx_description
1 polymer ?
#
loop_
_entity_poly.entity_id
_entity_poly.type
_entity_poly.pdbx_seq_one_letter_code
_entity_poly.pdbx_strand_id
1 'polypeptide(L)'
;DEYDALDEKESDSYSLTDVVGKAGLEQTLDKTLQGEKGEIKLYVNSVGKVIESKQGKKAKAGNDVYLSIDANLQKAAYDLLEEKLAGIILSNLTTSLTYDRTQAEEGSDVKIPIGDVYNAFISNEILNVGHFETADAGETEKSVYASFSSKKEAVLADVMAQLSDSGAPAYKDCDDDMQAYLSYIISTVLTQNAAIIQKDSIDTNDSTYIAWENDESISLYTYLNYAISKNWIDTSKLTDYMNSDSEYSDQNEVYQGILAYISANLPKDSGFDKLIYKYMIRNEEITGSQIGMMLYEQGILDYDADVYNKLADGTMTAYDFMYSKIEDLEITPGQLGLEPSTGSVVVTDTKTGQLLACVSYPGYDNNRLANTMDSGYYTIMRRRRRRHRDLLTNHWLLLPD
;
A
#
# COMPACT_ATOMS: atom_id res chain seq x y z
N ASP A 1 25.44 1.46 15.19
CA ASP A 1 24.51 0.55 14.56
C ASP A 1 25.22 -0.60 13.83
N GLU A 2 25.29 -0.61 12.43
CA GLU A 2 25.95 -1.72 11.71
C GLU A 2 27.46 -1.72 11.94
N TYR A 3 28.09 -0.56 11.97
CA TYR A 3 29.52 -0.42 12.28
C TYR A 3 29.85 -0.87 13.71
N ASP A 4 28.99 -0.55 14.68
CA ASP A 4 29.14 -0.94 16.08
C ASP A 4 28.97 -2.45 16.31
N ALA A 5 28.37 -3.15 15.35
CA ALA A 5 28.17 -4.60 15.39
C ALA A 5 29.37 -5.38 14.77
N LEU A 6 30.34 -4.69 14.14
CA LEU A 6 31.54 -5.32 13.60
C LEU A 6 32.49 -5.76 14.72
N ASP A 7 33.21 -6.87 14.51
CA ASP A 7 34.27 -7.27 15.41
C ASP A 7 35.53 -6.37 15.25
N GLU A 8 36.47 -6.45 16.19
CA GLU A 8 37.69 -5.62 16.18
C GLU A 8 38.52 -5.75 14.89
N LYS A 9 38.49 -6.90 14.21
CA LYS A 9 39.25 -7.11 12.96
C LYS A 9 38.51 -6.55 11.75
N GLU A 10 37.20 -6.50 11.81
CA GLU A 10 36.36 -5.97 10.74
C GLU A 10 36.29 -4.45 10.84
N SER A 11 36.20 -3.88 12.04
CA SER A 11 36.19 -2.44 12.26
C SER A 11 37.43 -1.70 11.73
N ASP A 12 38.59 -2.36 11.70
CA ASP A 12 39.82 -1.81 11.09
C ASP A 12 39.71 -1.60 9.56
N SER A 13 38.83 -2.33 8.90
CA SER A 13 38.63 -2.29 7.44
C SER A 13 37.58 -1.28 7.00
N TYR A 14 36.66 -0.90 7.89
CA TYR A 14 35.53 -0.01 7.60
C TYR A 14 35.64 1.32 8.35
N SER A 15 34.88 2.30 7.87
CA SER A 15 34.63 3.57 8.53
C SER A 15 33.16 3.91 8.47
N LEU A 16 32.67 4.78 9.34
CA LEU A 16 31.25 5.20 9.40
C LEU A 16 30.70 5.78 8.09
N THR A 17 31.59 6.19 7.18
CA THR A 17 31.21 6.79 5.88
C THR A 17 31.35 5.82 4.70
N ASP A 18 31.71 4.57 4.94
CA ASP A 18 31.86 3.60 3.87
C ASP A 18 30.51 3.14 3.33
N VAL A 19 30.49 2.87 2.04
CA VAL A 19 29.37 2.21 1.37
C VAL A 19 29.62 0.71 1.43
N VAL A 20 28.63 -0.04 1.91
CA VAL A 20 28.71 -1.48 2.12
C VAL A 20 27.56 -2.20 1.45
N GLY A 21 27.75 -3.45 1.08
CA GLY A 21 26.71 -4.31 0.57
C GLY A 21 25.73 -4.72 1.66
N LYS A 22 24.44 -4.35 1.53
CA LYS A 22 23.43 -4.64 2.57
C LYS A 22 22.60 -5.89 2.33
N ALA A 23 22.60 -6.43 1.11
CA ALA A 23 21.83 -7.61 0.75
C ALA A 23 22.42 -8.33 -0.45
N GLY A 24 22.06 -9.60 -0.61
CA GLY A 24 22.37 -10.41 -1.78
C GLY A 24 23.87 -10.58 -2.04
N LEU A 25 24.26 -10.48 -3.31
CA LEU A 25 25.65 -10.68 -3.73
C LEU A 25 26.58 -9.57 -3.24
N GLU A 26 26.11 -8.34 -3.18
CA GLU A 26 26.92 -7.22 -2.68
C GLU A 26 27.30 -7.44 -1.20
N GLN A 27 26.39 -7.91 -0.36
CA GLN A 27 26.69 -8.25 1.02
C GLN A 27 27.65 -9.45 1.11
N THR A 28 27.39 -10.50 0.35
CA THR A 28 28.21 -11.74 0.39
C THR A 28 29.62 -11.51 -0.10
N LEU A 29 29.81 -10.61 -1.07
CA LEU A 29 31.09 -10.34 -1.74
C LEU A 29 31.69 -8.99 -1.34
N ASP A 30 31.18 -8.33 -0.30
CA ASP A 30 31.57 -6.99 0.11
C ASP A 30 33.09 -6.86 0.26
N LYS A 31 33.76 -7.79 0.95
CA LYS A 31 35.22 -7.84 1.10
C LYS A 31 35.98 -7.95 -0.23
N THR A 32 35.38 -8.54 -1.24
CA THR A 32 35.97 -8.66 -2.59
C THR A 32 35.83 -7.36 -3.37
N LEU A 33 34.73 -6.67 -3.17
CA LEU A 33 34.36 -5.44 -3.88
C LEU A 33 34.97 -4.17 -3.25
N GLN A 34 35.23 -4.19 -1.94
CA GLN A 34 35.60 -3.00 -1.13
C GLN A 34 36.91 -2.32 -1.56
N GLY A 35 37.92 -3.06 -1.97
CA GLY A 35 39.22 -2.51 -2.29
C GLY A 35 40.03 -2.10 -1.06
N GLU A 36 41.06 -1.26 -1.28
CA GLU A 36 41.94 -0.76 -0.23
C GLU A 36 41.93 0.78 -0.19
N LYS A 37 41.72 1.33 1.01
CA LYS A 37 41.68 2.78 1.23
C LYS A 37 43.02 3.42 0.98
N GLY A 38 43.01 4.59 0.35
CA GLY A 38 44.19 5.47 0.26
C GLY A 38 44.27 6.38 1.47
N GLU A 39 45.50 6.89 1.72
CA GLU A 39 45.78 7.85 2.78
C GLU A 39 46.42 9.12 2.23
N ILE A 40 45.96 10.27 2.72
CA ILE A 40 46.63 11.56 2.52
C ILE A 40 46.87 12.16 3.90
N LYS A 41 48.15 12.47 4.18
CA LYS A 41 48.53 13.17 5.42
C LYS A 41 48.47 14.67 5.16
N LEU A 42 47.62 15.35 5.89
CA LEU A 42 47.49 16.80 5.85
C LEU A 42 48.17 17.39 7.07
N TYR A 43 49.11 18.31 6.83
CA TYR A 43 49.75 19.13 7.88
C TYR A 43 48.99 20.45 7.95
N VAL A 44 48.48 20.77 9.12
CA VAL A 44 47.66 21.98 9.32
C VAL A 44 48.30 22.90 10.34
N ASN A 45 48.09 24.21 10.23
CA ASN A 45 48.50 25.16 11.25
C ASN A 45 47.52 25.20 12.43
N SER A 46 47.80 26.06 13.43
CA SER A 46 46.98 26.20 14.64
C SER A 46 45.51 26.64 14.41
N VAL A 47 45.20 27.13 13.22
CA VAL A 47 43.83 27.54 12.81
C VAL A 47 43.21 26.59 11.80
N GLY A 48 43.75 25.36 11.63
CA GLY A 48 43.20 24.33 10.77
C GLY A 48 43.46 24.49 9.26
N LYS A 49 44.27 25.50 8.85
CA LYS A 49 44.63 25.70 7.43
C LYS A 49 45.69 24.69 7.02
N VAL A 50 45.46 23.97 5.91
CA VAL A 50 46.44 23.03 5.33
C VAL A 50 47.66 23.79 4.85
N ILE A 51 48.84 23.42 5.37
CA ILE A 51 50.16 23.99 5.00
C ILE A 51 50.84 23.07 3.97
N GLU A 52 50.75 21.76 4.18
CA GLU A 52 51.38 20.75 3.33
C GLU A 52 50.47 19.53 3.26
N SER A 53 50.46 18.86 2.12
CA SER A 53 49.81 17.56 1.96
C SER A 53 50.83 16.56 1.42
N LYS A 54 50.88 15.38 2.05
CA LYS A 54 51.70 14.25 1.57
C LYS A 54 50.81 13.08 1.26
N GLN A 55 50.92 12.54 0.05
CA GLN A 55 50.26 11.31 -0.31
C GLN A 55 50.95 10.16 0.44
N GLY A 56 50.15 9.42 1.24
CA GLY A 56 50.58 8.20 1.88
C GLY A 56 50.30 6.98 0.98
N LYS A 57 49.50 6.04 1.45
CA LYS A 57 49.04 4.87 0.68
C LYS A 57 48.15 5.30 -0.49
N LYS A 58 48.35 4.73 -1.68
CA LYS A 58 47.42 4.93 -2.81
C LYS A 58 46.20 4.04 -2.62
N ALA A 59 45.02 4.57 -2.96
CA ALA A 59 43.80 3.77 -3.02
C ALA A 59 43.94 2.68 -4.12
N LYS A 60 43.40 1.52 -3.86
CA LYS A 60 43.30 0.40 -4.80
C LYS A 60 41.85 -0.03 -4.92
N ALA A 61 41.35 -0.09 -6.16
CA ALA A 61 39.99 -0.57 -6.41
C ALA A 61 39.83 -2.04 -5.97
N GLY A 62 38.59 -2.41 -5.57
CA GLY A 62 38.22 -3.80 -5.35
C GLY A 62 38.27 -4.63 -6.62
N ASN A 63 38.01 -5.90 -6.48
CA ASN A 63 37.98 -6.81 -7.61
C ASN A 63 36.63 -6.74 -8.33
N ASP A 64 36.66 -6.96 -9.65
CA ASP A 64 35.44 -7.18 -10.42
C ASP A 64 34.85 -8.56 -10.13
N VAL A 65 33.53 -8.63 -10.12
CA VAL A 65 32.78 -9.88 -9.96
C VAL A 65 31.97 -10.15 -11.22
N TYR A 66 32.20 -11.31 -11.83
CA TYR A 66 31.48 -11.76 -13.02
C TYR A 66 30.45 -12.80 -12.63
N LEU A 67 29.19 -12.53 -13.02
CA LEU A 67 28.07 -13.46 -12.78
C LEU A 67 27.85 -14.35 -14.02
N SER A 68 27.26 -15.50 -13.81
CA SER A 68 26.76 -16.37 -14.89
C SER A 68 25.46 -15.87 -15.53
N ILE A 69 24.86 -14.83 -14.96
CA ILE A 69 23.61 -14.23 -15.47
C ILE A 69 23.86 -13.63 -16.87
N ASP A 70 23.03 -14.06 -17.84
CA ASP A 70 22.93 -13.41 -19.15
C ASP A 70 21.93 -12.26 -19.06
N ALA A 71 22.40 -11.02 -19.19
CA ALA A 71 21.57 -9.82 -19.04
C ALA A 71 20.44 -9.77 -20.08
N ASN A 72 20.67 -10.23 -21.31
CA ASN A 72 19.63 -10.24 -22.34
C ASN A 72 18.55 -11.28 -22.04
N LEU A 73 18.96 -12.47 -21.60
CA LEU A 73 18.03 -13.51 -21.18
C LEU A 73 17.23 -13.09 -19.94
N GLN A 74 17.88 -12.44 -18.98
CA GLN A 74 17.24 -11.88 -17.80
C GLN A 74 16.16 -10.88 -18.18
N LYS A 75 16.51 -9.91 -19.06
CA LYS A 75 15.55 -8.92 -19.55
C LYS A 75 14.40 -9.57 -20.31
N ALA A 76 14.69 -10.46 -21.25
CA ALA A 76 13.65 -11.14 -22.03
C ALA A 76 12.71 -11.96 -21.12
N ALA A 77 13.23 -12.63 -20.10
CA ALA A 77 12.43 -13.36 -19.14
C ALA A 77 11.53 -12.43 -18.29
N TYR A 78 12.02 -11.23 -17.96
CA TYR A 78 11.21 -10.23 -17.26
C TYR A 78 10.07 -9.71 -18.13
N ASP A 79 10.38 -9.29 -19.37
CA ASP A 79 9.42 -8.75 -20.33
C ASP A 79 8.31 -9.81 -20.65
N LEU A 80 8.70 -11.06 -20.90
CA LEU A 80 7.75 -12.16 -21.13
C LEU A 80 6.87 -12.47 -19.92
N LEU A 81 7.42 -12.36 -18.70
CA LEU A 81 6.65 -12.56 -17.48
C LEU A 81 5.62 -11.46 -17.27
N GLU A 82 5.99 -10.21 -17.54
CA GLU A 82 5.09 -9.06 -17.48
C GLU A 82 3.95 -9.19 -18.49
N GLU A 83 4.27 -9.49 -19.76
CA GLU A 83 3.29 -9.74 -20.82
C GLU A 83 2.35 -10.89 -20.46
N LYS A 84 2.89 -11.99 -19.91
CA LYS A 84 2.07 -13.15 -19.51
C LYS A 84 1.11 -12.80 -18.37
N LEU A 85 1.56 -12.05 -17.39
CA LEU A 85 0.71 -11.62 -16.27
C LEU A 85 -0.40 -10.66 -16.75
N ALA A 86 -0.07 -9.73 -17.65
CA ALA A 86 -1.08 -8.87 -18.29
C ALA A 86 -2.13 -9.70 -19.05
N GLY A 87 -1.68 -10.68 -19.84
CA GLY A 87 -2.58 -11.58 -20.56
C GLY A 87 -3.50 -12.40 -19.65
N ILE A 88 -3.02 -12.82 -18.45
CA ILE A 88 -3.86 -13.50 -17.46
C ILE A 88 -4.90 -12.54 -16.87
N ILE A 89 -4.52 -11.31 -16.51
CA ILE A 89 -5.47 -10.30 -16.04
C ILE A 89 -6.55 -10.07 -17.11
N LEU A 90 -6.16 -9.80 -18.36
CA LEU A 90 -7.09 -9.53 -19.46
C LEU A 90 -8.03 -10.70 -19.76
N SER A 91 -7.55 -11.95 -19.67
CA SER A 91 -8.39 -13.14 -19.90
C SER A 91 -9.48 -13.32 -18.84
N ASN A 92 -9.27 -12.76 -17.66
CA ASN A 92 -10.20 -12.82 -16.53
C ASN A 92 -10.98 -11.52 -16.29
N LEU A 93 -10.64 -10.46 -17.02
CA LEU A 93 -11.28 -9.16 -16.90
C LEU A 93 -12.74 -9.20 -17.40
N THR A 94 -13.64 -8.64 -16.61
CA THR A 94 -15.07 -8.53 -16.94
C THR A 94 -15.52 -7.08 -16.98
N THR A 95 -16.62 -6.81 -17.66
CA THR A 95 -17.22 -5.45 -17.77
C THR A 95 -17.99 -5.05 -16.51
N SER A 96 -18.25 -5.96 -15.58
CA SER A 96 -18.98 -5.67 -14.34
C SER A 96 -18.11 -4.89 -13.35
N LEU A 97 -18.73 -4.01 -12.57
CA LEU A 97 -18.02 -3.25 -11.52
C LEU A 97 -17.71 -4.06 -10.28
N THR A 98 -18.49 -5.11 -10.04
CA THR A 98 -18.35 -6.00 -8.88
C THR A 98 -18.45 -7.45 -9.30
N TYR A 99 -17.86 -8.32 -8.50
CA TYR A 99 -17.97 -9.77 -8.66
C TYR A 99 -18.20 -10.43 -7.30
N ASP A 100 -19.29 -11.18 -7.20
CA ASP A 100 -19.57 -11.96 -6.00
C ASP A 100 -18.82 -13.30 -6.08
N ARG A 101 -17.74 -13.41 -5.32
CA ARG A 101 -16.91 -14.62 -5.28
C ARG A 101 -17.62 -15.81 -4.64
N THR A 102 -18.67 -15.58 -3.85
CA THR A 102 -19.45 -16.68 -3.22
C THR A 102 -20.29 -17.43 -4.23
N GLN A 103 -20.58 -16.81 -5.39
CA GLN A 103 -21.32 -17.40 -6.50
C GLN A 103 -20.41 -18.10 -7.51
N ALA A 104 -19.08 -18.09 -7.30
CA ALA A 104 -18.13 -18.76 -8.19
C ALA A 104 -18.25 -20.28 -8.06
N GLU A 105 -18.29 -20.99 -9.18
CA GLU A 105 -18.20 -22.46 -9.16
C GLU A 105 -16.81 -22.89 -8.66
N GLU A 106 -16.76 -23.95 -7.86
CA GLU A 106 -15.52 -24.50 -7.33
C GLU A 106 -14.58 -24.90 -8.49
N GLY A 107 -13.34 -24.37 -8.49
CA GLY A 107 -12.37 -24.60 -9.55
C GLY A 107 -12.52 -23.71 -10.79
N SER A 108 -13.45 -22.76 -10.80
CA SER A 108 -13.53 -21.74 -11.87
C SER A 108 -12.41 -20.70 -11.74
N ASP A 109 -12.02 -20.10 -12.88
CA ASP A 109 -11.07 -18.98 -12.89
C ASP A 109 -11.65 -17.79 -12.14
N VAL A 110 -10.81 -17.14 -11.32
CA VAL A 110 -11.19 -15.93 -10.58
C VAL A 110 -11.41 -14.80 -11.58
N LYS A 111 -12.66 -14.30 -11.67
CA LYS A 111 -12.99 -13.14 -12.51
C LYS A 111 -12.52 -11.85 -11.84
N ILE A 112 -12.02 -10.93 -12.66
CA ILE A 112 -11.58 -9.61 -12.26
C ILE A 112 -12.61 -8.59 -12.77
N PRO A 113 -13.43 -7.98 -11.90
CA PRO A 113 -14.32 -6.91 -12.33
C PRO A 113 -13.51 -5.66 -12.73
N ILE A 114 -13.96 -4.95 -13.75
CA ILE A 114 -13.29 -3.71 -14.17
C ILE A 114 -13.27 -2.66 -13.06
N GLY A 115 -14.22 -2.71 -12.12
CA GLY A 115 -14.24 -1.85 -10.95
C GLY A 115 -13.02 -2.03 -10.04
N ASP A 116 -12.45 -3.24 -9.97
CA ASP A 116 -11.22 -3.50 -9.22
C ASP A 116 -10.02 -2.82 -9.90
N VAL A 117 -9.99 -2.77 -11.25
CA VAL A 117 -8.98 -2.02 -12.02
C VAL A 117 -9.11 -0.52 -11.73
N TYR A 118 -10.31 0.04 -11.80
CA TYR A 118 -10.54 1.46 -11.49
C TYR A 118 -10.14 1.80 -10.05
N ASN A 119 -10.52 0.97 -9.09
CA ASN A 119 -10.15 1.16 -7.69
C ASN A 119 -8.64 1.03 -7.48
N ALA A 120 -7.94 0.18 -8.25
CA ALA A 120 -6.50 0.00 -8.12
C ALA A 120 -5.73 1.31 -8.37
N PHE A 121 -6.17 2.17 -9.27
CA PHE A 121 -5.52 3.46 -9.54
C PHE A 121 -5.49 4.38 -8.31
N ILE A 122 -6.56 4.40 -7.53
CA ILE A 122 -6.65 5.20 -6.30
C ILE A 122 -6.01 4.47 -5.13
N SER A 123 -6.36 3.21 -4.94
CA SER A 123 -5.88 2.44 -3.79
C SER A 123 -4.37 2.22 -3.81
N ASN A 124 -3.77 2.06 -5.00
CA ASN A 124 -2.33 1.89 -5.19
C ASN A 124 -1.56 3.20 -5.35
N GLU A 125 -2.25 4.35 -5.24
CA GLU A 125 -1.65 5.69 -5.37
C GLU A 125 -0.98 5.90 -6.74
N ILE A 126 -1.52 5.29 -7.80
CA ILE A 126 -1.13 5.58 -9.18
C ILE A 126 -1.67 6.95 -9.53
N LEU A 127 -2.98 7.19 -9.29
CA LEU A 127 -3.56 8.53 -9.25
C LEU A 127 -3.25 9.16 -7.89
N ASN A 128 -2.68 10.36 -7.92
CA ASN A 128 -2.46 11.17 -6.74
C ASN A 128 -3.74 11.94 -6.40
N VAL A 129 -4.56 11.40 -5.52
CA VAL A 129 -5.82 12.06 -5.10
C VAL A 129 -5.60 13.40 -4.39
N GLY A 130 -4.42 13.63 -3.78
CA GLY A 130 -4.07 14.92 -3.20
C GLY A 130 -3.84 16.01 -4.25
N HIS A 131 -3.61 15.65 -5.51
CA HIS A 131 -3.51 16.61 -6.61
C HIS A 131 -4.89 17.17 -7.02
N PHE A 132 -5.98 16.43 -6.81
CA PHE A 132 -7.33 16.81 -7.24
C PHE A 132 -7.82 18.15 -6.66
N GLU A 133 -7.31 18.56 -5.49
CA GLU A 133 -7.67 19.80 -4.82
C GLU A 133 -6.75 20.98 -5.17
N THR A 134 -5.70 20.75 -5.95
CA THR A 134 -4.72 21.77 -6.29
C THR A 134 -5.21 22.72 -7.40
N ALA A 135 -4.60 23.88 -7.52
CA ALA A 135 -4.99 24.88 -8.50
C ALA A 135 -4.74 24.43 -9.96
N ASP A 136 -3.72 23.58 -10.14
CA ASP A 136 -3.27 23.04 -11.43
C ASP A 136 -3.92 21.68 -11.78
N ALA A 137 -4.80 21.15 -10.91
CA ALA A 137 -5.59 19.96 -11.22
C ALA A 137 -6.42 20.13 -12.51
N GLY A 138 -6.60 19.01 -13.23
CA GLY A 138 -7.44 18.94 -14.40
C GLY A 138 -8.94 19.18 -14.11
N GLU A 139 -9.72 19.39 -15.14
CA GLU A 139 -11.17 19.63 -14.98
C GLU A 139 -11.89 18.37 -14.45
N THR A 140 -11.46 17.18 -14.90
CA THR A 140 -12.04 15.92 -14.41
C THR A 140 -11.67 15.68 -12.95
N GLU A 141 -10.43 15.94 -12.58
CA GLU A 141 -9.95 15.82 -11.18
C GLU A 141 -10.76 16.73 -10.25
N LYS A 142 -10.95 18.01 -10.62
CA LYS A 142 -11.75 18.97 -9.83
C LYS A 142 -13.19 18.54 -9.69
N SER A 143 -13.80 18.01 -10.76
CA SER A 143 -15.17 17.51 -10.74
C SER A 143 -15.32 16.31 -9.82
N VAL A 144 -14.39 15.35 -9.89
CA VAL A 144 -14.36 14.17 -9.03
C VAL A 144 -14.13 14.57 -7.58
N TYR A 145 -13.23 15.52 -7.30
CA TYR A 145 -12.98 16.03 -5.96
C TYR A 145 -14.22 16.72 -5.34
N ALA A 146 -14.94 17.52 -6.13
CA ALA A 146 -16.18 18.15 -5.65
C ALA A 146 -17.24 17.10 -5.27
N SER A 147 -17.42 16.06 -6.08
CA SER A 147 -18.33 14.94 -5.79
C SER A 147 -17.88 14.17 -4.54
N PHE A 148 -16.57 13.87 -4.44
CA PHE A 148 -16.00 13.19 -3.29
C PHE A 148 -16.17 13.99 -1.99
N SER A 149 -15.92 15.29 -2.00
CA SER A 149 -16.05 16.14 -0.81
C SER A 149 -17.48 16.11 -0.27
N SER A 150 -18.48 16.26 -1.16
CA SER A 150 -19.89 16.18 -0.80
C SER A 150 -20.26 14.78 -0.26
N LYS A 151 -19.78 13.73 -0.90
CA LYS A 151 -20.01 12.34 -0.45
C LYS A 151 -19.38 12.09 0.91
N LYS A 152 -18.14 12.54 1.11
CA LYS A 152 -17.43 12.40 2.39
C LYS A 152 -18.18 13.06 3.55
N GLU A 153 -18.68 14.29 3.35
CA GLU A 153 -19.48 14.98 4.36
C GLU A 153 -20.74 14.16 4.72
N ALA A 154 -21.46 13.65 3.72
CA ALA A 154 -22.64 12.83 3.94
C ALA A 154 -22.30 11.53 4.69
N VAL A 155 -21.28 10.80 4.25
CA VAL A 155 -20.83 9.54 4.87
C VAL A 155 -20.41 9.76 6.32
N LEU A 156 -19.66 10.83 6.61
CA LEU A 156 -19.26 11.15 7.99
C LEU A 156 -20.48 11.46 8.88
N ALA A 157 -21.46 12.18 8.34
CA ALA A 157 -22.70 12.47 9.07
C ALA A 157 -23.51 11.20 9.34
N ASP A 158 -23.65 10.32 8.33
CA ASP A 158 -24.40 9.05 8.45
C ASP A 158 -23.72 8.08 9.42
N VAL A 159 -22.40 7.97 9.37
CA VAL A 159 -21.62 7.18 10.34
C VAL A 159 -21.83 7.70 11.77
N MET A 160 -21.75 9.01 11.97
CA MET A 160 -21.94 9.59 13.31
C MET A 160 -23.40 9.42 13.79
N ALA A 161 -24.38 9.46 12.89
CA ALA A 161 -25.77 9.17 13.22
C ALA A 161 -25.94 7.71 13.68
N GLN A 162 -25.38 6.75 12.95
CA GLN A 162 -25.37 5.33 13.34
C GLN A 162 -24.72 5.09 14.70
N LEU A 163 -23.61 5.74 14.98
CA LEU A 163 -22.89 5.63 16.25
C LEU A 163 -23.56 6.37 17.40
N SER A 164 -24.47 7.32 17.15
CA SER A 164 -25.16 8.10 18.18
C SER A 164 -26.55 7.59 18.52
N ASP A 165 -27.10 6.66 17.73
CA ASP A 165 -28.46 6.14 17.89
C ASP A 165 -28.46 4.75 18.54
N SER A 166 -29.08 4.66 19.72
CA SER A 166 -29.30 3.37 20.40
C SER A 166 -30.24 2.43 19.63
N GLY A 167 -31.04 2.96 18.71
CA GLY A 167 -31.92 2.23 17.80
C GLY A 167 -31.32 1.96 16.43
N ALA A 168 -30.02 2.21 16.23
CA ALA A 168 -29.32 1.93 14.98
C ALA A 168 -29.53 0.48 14.51
N PRO A 169 -29.66 0.23 13.19
CA PRO A 169 -29.85 -1.11 12.66
C PRO A 169 -28.69 -2.04 13.01
N ALA A 170 -28.96 -3.34 12.99
CA ALA A 170 -27.90 -4.33 13.09
C ALA A 170 -26.95 -4.22 11.90
N TYR A 171 -25.69 -4.62 12.07
CA TYR A 171 -24.66 -4.50 11.02
C TYR A 171 -25.11 -5.12 9.69
N LYS A 172 -25.65 -6.34 9.72
CA LYS A 172 -26.16 -7.04 8.52
C LYS A 172 -27.36 -6.36 7.83
N ASP A 173 -28.07 -5.47 8.52
CA ASP A 173 -29.23 -4.74 7.99
C ASP A 173 -28.82 -3.37 7.40
N CYS A 174 -27.55 -2.98 7.52
CA CYS A 174 -26.99 -1.85 6.83
C CYS A 174 -26.70 -2.17 5.36
N ASP A 175 -26.65 -1.15 4.51
CA ASP A 175 -26.14 -1.31 3.13
C ASP A 175 -24.64 -1.65 3.11
N ASP A 176 -24.16 -2.18 2.00
CA ASP A 176 -22.79 -2.65 1.83
C ASP A 176 -21.75 -1.54 2.11
N ASP A 177 -22.06 -0.30 1.75
CA ASP A 177 -21.18 0.86 1.93
C ASP A 177 -21.04 1.13 3.44
N MET A 178 -22.15 1.23 4.15
CA MET A 178 -22.17 1.47 5.61
C MET A 178 -21.52 0.33 6.36
N GLN A 179 -21.78 -0.92 5.99
CA GLN A 179 -21.11 -2.09 6.59
C GLN A 179 -19.58 -1.95 6.47
N ALA A 180 -19.08 -1.58 5.30
CA ALA A 180 -17.66 -1.39 5.10
C ALA A 180 -17.09 -0.23 5.92
N TYR A 181 -17.82 0.88 6.03
CA TYR A 181 -17.39 2.02 6.85
C TYR A 181 -17.34 1.68 8.34
N LEU A 182 -18.35 1.00 8.86
CA LEU A 182 -18.38 0.57 10.26
C LEU A 182 -17.28 -0.46 10.56
N SER A 183 -17.08 -1.43 9.66
CA SER A 183 -16.00 -2.42 9.77
C SER A 183 -14.62 -1.76 9.75
N TYR A 184 -14.40 -0.76 8.89
CA TYR A 184 -13.15 0.01 8.85
C TYR A 184 -12.90 0.77 10.16
N ILE A 185 -13.94 1.39 10.71
CA ILE A 185 -13.82 2.13 11.97
C ILE A 185 -13.40 1.20 13.11
N ILE A 186 -14.06 0.05 13.28
CA ILE A 186 -13.74 -0.85 14.38
C ILE A 186 -12.38 -1.52 14.19
N SER A 187 -12.13 -2.09 13.01
CA SER A 187 -10.93 -2.90 12.77
C SER A 187 -9.67 -2.05 12.60
N THR A 188 -9.75 -0.97 11.82
CA THR A 188 -8.59 -0.16 11.45
C THR A 188 -8.42 1.03 12.39
N VAL A 189 -9.45 1.87 12.53
CA VAL A 189 -9.33 3.12 13.28
C VAL A 189 -9.20 2.86 14.78
N LEU A 190 -10.13 2.11 15.37
CA LEU A 190 -10.17 1.91 16.81
C LEU A 190 -9.22 0.81 17.30
N THR A 191 -8.99 -0.23 16.47
CA THR A 191 -8.17 -1.37 16.88
C THR A 191 -6.72 -1.28 16.42
N GLN A 192 -6.47 -1.16 15.11
CA GLN A 192 -5.10 -1.22 14.58
C GLN A 192 -4.33 0.09 14.78
N ASN A 193 -4.96 1.23 14.48
CA ASN A 193 -4.28 2.52 14.51
C ASN A 193 -4.21 3.10 15.92
N ALA A 194 -5.32 3.12 16.64
CA ALA A 194 -5.43 3.76 17.94
C ALA A 194 -5.16 2.82 19.12
N ALA A 195 -5.29 1.51 18.93
CA ALA A 195 -5.26 0.51 20.00
C ALA A 195 -6.22 0.85 21.18
N ILE A 196 -7.36 1.46 20.85
CA ILE A 196 -8.44 1.73 21.80
C ILE A 196 -9.15 0.44 22.15
N ILE A 197 -9.44 -0.43 21.16
CA ILE A 197 -9.98 -1.77 21.39
C ILE A 197 -8.82 -2.73 21.62
N GLN A 198 -8.80 -3.36 22.78
CA GLN A 198 -7.77 -4.29 23.21
C GLN A 198 -8.13 -5.73 22.80
N LYS A 199 -7.66 -6.18 21.63
CA LYS A 199 -7.97 -7.53 21.09
C LYS A 199 -7.68 -8.65 22.10
N ASP A 200 -6.58 -8.57 22.81
CA ASP A 200 -6.15 -9.61 23.77
C ASP A 200 -7.06 -9.70 25.00
N SER A 201 -7.89 -8.69 25.24
CA SER A 201 -8.85 -8.64 26.34
C SER A 201 -10.22 -9.19 25.96
N ILE A 202 -10.47 -9.45 24.66
CA ILE A 202 -11.77 -9.91 24.16
C ILE A 202 -11.92 -11.42 24.37
N ASP A 203 -12.99 -11.82 25.06
CA ASP A 203 -13.40 -13.23 25.06
C ASP A 203 -14.16 -13.53 23.77
N THR A 204 -13.54 -14.28 22.88
CA THR A 204 -14.14 -14.66 21.60
C THR A 204 -15.34 -15.61 21.72
N ASN A 205 -15.58 -16.19 22.89
CA ASN A 205 -16.78 -16.99 23.20
C ASN A 205 -17.91 -16.15 23.83
N ASP A 206 -17.69 -14.85 24.04
CA ASP A 206 -18.73 -13.97 24.57
C ASP A 206 -19.86 -13.82 23.57
N SER A 207 -21.12 -13.95 24.04
CA SER A 207 -22.29 -13.93 23.18
C SER A 207 -22.48 -12.64 22.39
N THR A 208 -22.04 -11.50 22.94
CA THR A 208 -22.15 -10.20 22.24
C THR A 208 -21.02 -10.04 21.21
N TYR A 209 -19.83 -10.58 21.50
CA TYR A 209 -18.77 -10.67 20.50
C TYR A 209 -19.22 -11.52 19.30
N ILE A 210 -19.80 -12.69 19.56
CA ILE A 210 -20.34 -13.58 18.50
C ILE A 210 -21.46 -12.88 17.73
N ALA A 211 -22.37 -12.18 18.41
CA ALA A 211 -23.45 -11.44 17.76
C ALA A 211 -22.96 -10.30 16.85
N TRP A 212 -21.80 -9.71 17.17
CA TRP A 212 -21.15 -8.71 16.30
C TRP A 212 -20.36 -9.35 15.16
N GLU A 213 -19.42 -10.26 15.47
CA GLU A 213 -18.39 -10.73 14.54
C GLU A 213 -18.91 -11.85 13.62
N ASN A 214 -19.80 -12.74 14.12
CA ASN A 214 -20.25 -13.90 13.38
C ASN A 214 -21.69 -13.75 12.88
N ASP A 215 -22.62 -13.30 13.75
CA ASP A 215 -24.03 -13.22 13.43
C ASP A 215 -24.42 -11.89 12.80
N GLU A 216 -23.57 -10.86 12.96
CA GLU A 216 -23.76 -9.50 12.48
C GLU A 216 -25.13 -8.90 12.91
N SER A 217 -25.66 -9.39 14.04
CA SER A 217 -27.05 -9.20 14.46
C SER A 217 -27.27 -8.02 15.40
N ILE A 218 -26.22 -7.26 15.71
CA ILE A 218 -26.26 -6.06 16.55
C ILE A 218 -25.63 -4.87 15.86
N SER A 219 -25.95 -3.65 16.31
CA SER A 219 -25.34 -2.43 15.83
C SER A 219 -23.96 -2.21 16.43
N LEU A 220 -23.10 -1.41 15.74
CA LEU A 220 -21.82 -0.99 16.30
C LEU A 220 -21.97 -0.17 17.58
N TYR A 221 -23.06 0.61 17.69
CA TYR A 221 -23.42 1.29 18.94
C TYR A 221 -23.54 0.29 20.10
N THR A 222 -24.29 -0.78 19.91
CA THR A 222 -24.52 -1.81 20.93
C THR A 222 -23.21 -2.52 21.29
N TYR A 223 -22.43 -2.89 20.28
CA TYR A 223 -21.15 -3.56 20.49
C TYR A 223 -20.16 -2.70 21.30
N LEU A 224 -19.96 -1.42 20.92
CA LEU A 224 -19.03 -0.52 21.61
C LEU A 224 -19.45 -0.26 23.06
N ASN A 225 -20.73 -0.04 23.32
CA ASN A 225 -21.24 0.12 24.70
C ASN A 225 -21.00 -1.14 25.54
N TYR A 226 -21.17 -2.32 24.95
CA TYR A 226 -20.87 -3.57 25.63
C TYR A 226 -19.36 -3.73 25.88
N ALA A 227 -18.52 -3.42 24.90
CA ALA A 227 -17.06 -3.47 25.01
C ALA A 227 -16.53 -2.58 26.16
N ILE A 228 -17.12 -1.41 26.36
CA ILE A 228 -16.83 -0.54 27.50
C ILE A 228 -17.17 -1.26 28.83
N SER A 229 -18.35 -1.86 28.92
CA SER A 229 -18.82 -2.56 30.14
C SER A 229 -17.94 -3.76 30.51
N LYS A 230 -17.24 -4.34 29.53
CA LYS A 230 -16.35 -5.50 29.70
C LYS A 230 -14.88 -5.11 29.86
N ASN A 231 -14.56 -3.83 29.90
CA ASN A 231 -13.18 -3.32 29.93
C ASN A 231 -12.32 -3.79 28.73
N TRP A 232 -12.94 -3.91 27.54
CA TRP A 232 -12.22 -4.18 26.29
C TRP A 232 -11.65 -2.91 25.68
N ILE A 233 -11.92 -1.75 26.26
CA ILE A 233 -11.52 -0.43 25.81
C ILE A 233 -10.37 0.10 26.69
N ASP A 234 -9.29 0.54 26.06
CA ASP A 234 -8.20 1.27 26.73
C ASP A 234 -8.57 2.76 26.84
N THR A 235 -9.11 3.14 27.97
CA THR A 235 -9.52 4.53 28.23
C THR A 235 -8.34 5.49 28.28
N SER A 236 -7.11 5.02 28.51
CA SER A 236 -5.91 5.86 28.49
C SER A 236 -5.64 6.50 27.12
N LYS A 237 -6.15 5.87 26.05
CA LYS A 237 -6.06 6.38 24.68
C LYS A 237 -7.10 7.47 24.35
N LEU A 238 -8.05 7.68 25.26
CA LEU A 238 -9.16 8.61 25.08
C LEU A 238 -9.04 9.86 25.98
N THR A 239 -7.98 9.99 26.77
CA THR A 239 -7.82 11.11 27.74
C THR A 239 -7.96 12.50 27.12
N ASP A 240 -7.43 12.70 25.91
CA ASP A 240 -7.54 13.98 25.19
C ASP A 240 -8.95 14.25 24.61
N TYR A 241 -9.83 13.26 24.63
CA TYR A 241 -11.18 13.27 24.04
C TYR A 241 -12.28 13.17 25.10
N MET A 242 -11.91 13.04 26.36
CA MET A 242 -12.82 12.95 27.49
C MET A 242 -12.73 14.21 28.34
N ASN A 243 -13.87 14.67 28.86
CA ASN A 243 -13.92 15.82 29.77
C ASN A 243 -13.57 15.35 31.20
N SER A 244 -12.29 15.20 31.50
CA SER A 244 -11.86 14.68 32.81
C SER A 244 -11.66 15.77 33.85
N ASP A 245 -12.73 16.17 34.55
CA ASP A 245 -12.60 16.75 35.88
C ASP A 245 -12.84 15.71 37.01
N SER A 246 -13.08 14.43 36.66
CA SER A 246 -13.35 13.34 37.62
C SER A 246 -12.33 12.22 37.53
N GLU A 247 -11.95 11.67 38.69
CA GLU A 247 -11.05 10.52 38.83
C GLU A 247 -11.68 9.20 38.35
N TYR A 248 -12.99 9.21 38.03
CA TYR A 248 -13.75 8.06 37.56
C TYR A 248 -14.65 8.49 36.38
N SER A 249 -14.36 7.97 35.19
CA SER A 249 -15.21 8.14 34.02
C SER A 249 -16.35 7.10 34.02
N ASP A 250 -17.59 7.56 33.79
CA ASP A 250 -18.69 6.65 33.61
C ASP A 250 -18.71 6.08 32.17
N GLN A 251 -19.55 5.04 31.96
CA GLN A 251 -19.64 4.35 30.67
C GLN A 251 -20.01 5.31 29.51
N ASN A 252 -20.92 6.27 29.79
CA ASN A 252 -21.35 7.24 28.79
C ASN A 252 -20.22 8.21 28.43
N GLU A 253 -19.43 8.65 29.41
CA GLU A 253 -18.28 9.54 29.18
C GLU A 253 -17.23 8.86 28.30
N VAL A 254 -16.91 7.58 28.55
CA VAL A 254 -16.01 6.79 27.70
C VAL A 254 -16.58 6.66 26.30
N TYR A 255 -17.89 6.41 26.15
CA TYR A 255 -18.51 6.35 24.84
C TYR A 255 -18.43 7.66 24.07
N GLN A 256 -18.72 8.80 24.73
CA GLN A 256 -18.56 10.13 24.14
C GLN A 256 -17.11 10.40 23.74
N GLY A 257 -16.13 9.92 24.52
CA GLY A 257 -14.70 9.97 24.17
C GLY A 257 -14.38 9.22 22.88
N ILE A 258 -14.97 8.02 22.68
CA ILE A 258 -14.82 7.26 21.41
C ILE A 258 -15.42 8.05 20.25
N LEU A 259 -16.63 8.61 20.39
CA LEU A 259 -17.25 9.43 19.35
C LEU A 259 -16.41 10.67 19.00
N ALA A 260 -15.89 11.35 20.01
CA ALA A 260 -15.01 12.51 19.83
C ALA A 260 -13.71 12.12 19.10
N TYR A 261 -13.10 10.97 19.47
CA TYR A 261 -11.95 10.44 18.78
C TYR A 261 -12.23 10.17 17.29
N ILE A 262 -13.32 9.46 16.98
CA ILE A 262 -13.73 9.16 15.60
C ILE A 262 -13.97 10.47 14.83
N SER A 263 -14.75 11.40 15.39
CA SER A 263 -15.05 12.68 14.76
C SER A 263 -13.81 13.52 14.45
N ALA A 264 -12.79 13.48 15.30
CA ALA A 264 -11.55 14.25 15.12
C ALA A 264 -10.57 13.61 14.11
N ASN A 265 -10.54 12.28 14.00
CA ASN A 265 -9.51 11.56 13.26
C ASN A 265 -10.00 10.95 11.95
N LEU A 266 -11.23 10.43 11.89
CA LEU A 266 -11.77 9.79 10.69
C LEU A 266 -11.78 10.73 9.46
N PRO A 267 -12.12 12.03 9.57
CA PRO A 267 -12.06 12.96 8.43
C PRO A 267 -10.66 13.17 7.84
N LYS A 268 -9.60 12.81 8.57
CA LYS A 268 -8.20 12.96 8.16
C LYS A 268 -7.57 11.62 7.74
N ASP A 269 -8.32 10.53 7.81
CA ASP A 269 -7.83 9.20 7.52
C ASP A 269 -7.85 8.93 6.02
N SER A 270 -6.68 8.87 5.41
CA SER A 270 -6.54 8.64 3.96
C SER A 270 -6.99 7.24 3.53
N GLY A 271 -6.98 6.26 4.42
CA GLY A 271 -7.49 4.92 4.14
C GLY A 271 -9.02 4.92 4.09
N PHE A 272 -9.66 5.70 4.95
CA PHE A 272 -11.09 5.93 4.89
C PHE A 272 -11.51 6.69 3.63
N ASP A 273 -10.74 7.68 3.21
CA ASP A 273 -10.97 8.38 1.94
C ASP A 273 -10.91 7.40 0.75
N LYS A 274 -9.92 6.52 0.71
CA LYS A 274 -9.82 5.48 -0.33
C LYS A 274 -11.00 4.52 -0.32
N LEU A 275 -11.56 4.24 0.85
CA LEU A 275 -12.75 3.40 0.98
C LEU A 275 -13.98 4.12 0.40
N ILE A 276 -14.15 5.41 0.66
CA ILE A 276 -15.21 6.23 0.06
C ILE A 276 -15.07 6.22 -1.47
N TYR A 277 -13.87 6.52 -2.00
CA TYR A 277 -13.63 6.45 -3.46
C TYR A 277 -13.98 5.08 -4.05
N LYS A 278 -13.64 3.98 -3.38
CA LYS A 278 -13.98 2.62 -3.81
C LYS A 278 -15.48 2.45 -4.00
N TYR A 279 -16.29 2.92 -3.04
CA TYR A 279 -17.74 2.79 -3.14
C TYR A 279 -18.35 3.79 -4.12
N MET A 280 -17.78 4.98 -4.29
CA MET A 280 -18.18 5.90 -5.37
C MET A 280 -17.95 5.30 -6.76
N ILE A 281 -16.86 4.57 -6.96
CA ILE A 281 -16.60 3.81 -8.21
C ILE A 281 -17.60 2.67 -8.36
N ARG A 282 -17.84 1.89 -7.31
CA ARG A 282 -18.78 0.77 -7.31
C ARG A 282 -20.21 1.20 -7.61
N ASN A 283 -20.59 2.37 -7.13
CA ASN A 283 -21.93 2.95 -7.29
C ASN A 283 -22.05 3.86 -8.53
N GLU A 284 -21.05 3.88 -9.41
CA GLU A 284 -20.98 4.70 -10.63
C GLU A 284 -21.02 6.21 -10.39
N GLU A 285 -20.76 6.66 -9.17
CA GLU A 285 -20.62 8.10 -8.86
C GLU A 285 -19.30 8.66 -9.43
N ILE A 286 -18.30 7.79 -9.63
CA ILE A 286 -17.08 8.03 -10.40
C ILE A 286 -17.02 6.99 -11.51
N THR A 287 -16.99 7.44 -12.75
CA THR A 287 -17.01 6.56 -13.91
C THR A 287 -15.60 6.12 -14.35
N GLY A 288 -15.51 4.97 -15.01
CA GLY A 288 -14.24 4.51 -15.59
C GLY A 288 -13.68 5.49 -16.65
N SER A 289 -14.53 6.24 -17.37
CA SER A 289 -14.07 7.27 -18.29
C SER A 289 -13.40 8.43 -17.57
N GLN A 290 -13.93 8.86 -16.41
CA GLN A 290 -13.28 9.87 -15.57
C GLN A 290 -11.93 9.38 -15.06
N ILE A 291 -11.82 8.10 -14.62
CA ILE A 291 -10.54 7.50 -14.25
C ILE A 291 -9.55 7.57 -15.43
N GLY A 292 -9.96 7.15 -16.63
CA GLY A 292 -9.11 7.21 -17.83
C GLY A 292 -8.65 8.63 -18.18
N MET A 293 -9.55 9.62 -18.09
CA MET A 293 -9.21 11.03 -18.32
C MET A 293 -8.20 11.56 -17.29
N MET A 294 -8.37 11.24 -16.01
CA MET A 294 -7.45 11.65 -14.96
C MET A 294 -6.05 11.03 -15.13
N LEU A 295 -5.91 9.84 -15.72
CA LEU A 295 -4.59 9.26 -16.04
C LEU A 295 -3.82 10.14 -17.05
N TYR A 296 -4.51 10.77 -17.99
CA TYR A 296 -3.92 11.74 -18.90
C TYR A 296 -3.67 13.10 -18.24
N GLU A 297 -4.62 13.58 -17.45
CA GLU A 297 -4.52 14.88 -16.74
C GLU A 297 -3.32 14.91 -15.79
N GLN A 298 -2.98 13.79 -15.13
CA GLN A 298 -1.80 13.66 -14.29
C GLN A 298 -0.52 13.23 -15.03
N GLY A 299 -0.57 13.04 -16.34
CA GLY A 299 0.58 12.61 -17.15
C GLY A 299 1.10 11.21 -16.78
N ILE A 300 0.23 10.34 -16.26
CA ILE A 300 0.53 8.92 -16.00
C ILE A 300 0.62 8.17 -17.32
N LEU A 301 -0.24 8.53 -18.27
CA LEU A 301 -0.20 8.11 -19.67
C LEU A 301 0.21 9.28 -20.55
N ASP A 302 0.93 9.00 -21.62
CA ASP A 302 1.26 10.00 -22.64
C ASP A 302 -0.04 10.50 -23.29
N TYR A 303 -0.21 11.83 -23.33
CA TYR A 303 -1.47 12.44 -23.74
C TYR A 303 -1.81 12.16 -25.20
N ASP A 304 -2.94 11.51 -25.43
CA ASP A 304 -3.57 11.28 -26.73
C ASP A 304 -4.91 11.99 -26.80
N ALA A 305 -4.98 13.08 -27.58
CA ALA A 305 -6.17 13.91 -27.71
C ALA A 305 -7.35 13.15 -28.34
N ASP A 306 -7.09 12.27 -29.30
CA ASP A 306 -8.13 11.46 -29.96
C ASP A 306 -8.78 10.48 -28.99
N VAL A 307 -7.98 9.78 -28.19
CA VAL A 307 -8.44 8.82 -27.19
C VAL A 307 -9.14 9.56 -26.04
N TYR A 308 -8.56 10.66 -25.55
CA TYR A 308 -9.17 11.50 -24.51
C TYR A 308 -10.58 11.96 -24.91
N ASN A 309 -10.74 12.50 -26.14
CA ASN A 309 -12.03 12.95 -26.65
C ASN A 309 -13.04 11.81 -26.80
N LYS A 310 -12.61 10.62 -27.26
CA LYS A 310 -13.46 9.43 -27.35
C LYS A 310 -13.93 8.91 -26.01
N LEU A 311 -13.11 9.04 -24.95
CA LEU A 311 -13.53 8.76 -23.58
C LEU A 311 -14.55 9.78 -23.09
N ALA A 312 -14.32 11.07 -23.37
CA ALA A 312 -15.16 12.16 -22.92
C ALA A 312 -16.54 12.15 -23.59
N ASP A 313 -16.63 11.81 -24.89
CA ASP A 313 -17.89 11.73 -25.64
C ASP A 313 -18.55 10.34 -25.61
N GLY A 314 -17.91 9.34 -25.01
CA GLY A 314 -18.45 7.99 -24.86
C GLY A 314 -18.36 7.11 -26.10
N THR A 315 -17.64 7.52 -27.13
CA THR A 315 -17.42 6.69 -28.34
C THR A 315 -16.40 5.56 -28.10
N MET A 316 -15.58 5.67 -27.07
CA MET A 316 -14.77 4.60 -26.56
C MET A 316 -15.25 4.25 -25.14
N THR A 317 -15.48 2.97 -24.88
CA THR A 317 -15.85 2.55 -23.53
C THR A 317 -14.61 2.60 -22.62
N ALA A 318 -14.83 2.89 -21.33
CA ALA A 318 -13.76 2.83 -20.35
C ALA A 318 -13.14 1.43 -20.24
N TYR A 319 -13.93 0.38 -20.47
CA TYR A 319 -13.44 -1.01 -20.52
C TYR A 319 -12.45 -1.22 -21.66
N ASP A 320 -12.82 -0.86 -22.90
CA ASP A 320 -11.95 -1.02 -24.07
C ASP A 320 -10.67 -0.20 -23.93
N PHE A 321 -10.78 1.01 -23.35
CA PHE A 321 -9.63 1.83 -23.02
C PHE A 321 -8.67 1.11 -22.07
N MET A 322 -9.16 0.65 -20.90
CA MET A 322 -8.32 -0.03 -19.92
C MET A 322 -7.75 -1.33 -20.47
N TYR A 323 -8.56 -2.08 -21.24
CA TYR A 323 -8.11 -3.30 -21.90
C TYR A 323 -6.90 -3.03 -22.79
N SER A 324 -6.99 -2.03 -23.70
CA SER A 324 -5.88 -1.70 -24.58
C SER A 324 -4.64 -1.22 -23.83
N LYS A 325 -4.80 -0.40 -22.77
CA LYS A 325 -3.68 0.12 -22.00
C LYS A 325 -2.94 -0.97 -21.19
N ILE A 326 -3.65 -2.01 -20.75
CA ILE A 326 -3.07 -3.17 -20.11
C ILE A 326 -2.42 -4.10 -21.16
N GLU A 327 -3.04 -4.29 -22.31
CA GLU A 327 -2.51 -5.11 -23.39
C GLU A 327 -1.19 -4.54 -23.94
N ASP A 328 -1.12 -3.23 -24.09
CA ASP A 328 0.08 -2.51 -24.55
C ASP A 328 1.13 -2.29 -23.44
N LEU A 329 0.87 -2.76 -22.22
CA LEU A 329 1.71 -2.58 -21.02
C LEU A 329 1.97 -1.12 -20.64
N GLU A 330 1.18 -0.19 -21.13
CA GLU A 330 1.19 1.20 -20.63
C GLU A 330 0.69 1.27 -19.17
N ILE A 331 -0.19 0.32 -18.81
CA ILE A 331 -0.61 0.02 -17.45
C ILE A 331 -0.18 -1.40 -17.13
N THR A 332 0.75 -1.55 -16.20
CA THR A 332 1.36 -2.85 -15.91
C THR A 332 0.64 -3.62 -14.80
N PRO A 333 0.70 -4.96 -14.80
CA PRO A 333 0.18 -5.79 -13.70
C PRO A 333 0.72 -5.38 -12.33
N GLY A 334 2.01 -5.00 -12.26
CA GLY A 334 2.65 -4.55 -11.04
C GLY A 334 2.10 -3.23 -10.50
N GLN A 335 1.62 -2.33 -11.36
CA GLN A 335 0.93 -1.10 -10.94
C GLN A 335 -0.47 -1.41 -10.39
N LEU A 336 -1.21 -2.26 -11.08
CA LEU A 336 -2.57 -2.64 -10.67
C LEU A 336 -2.58 -3.43 -9.36
N GLY A 337 -1.58 -4.29 -9.12
CA GLY A 337 -1.53 -5.12 -7.91
C GLY A 337 -2.70 -6.11 -7.79
N LEU A 338 -3.38 -6.42 -8.90
CA LEU A 338 -4.46 -7.40 -8.98
C LEU A 338 -3.86 -8.79 -9.19
N GLU A 339 -4.46 -9.82 -8.62
CA GLU A 339 -3.94 -11.18 -8.76
C GLU A 339 -4.25 -11.78 -10.15
N PRO A 340 -3.26 -12.40 -10.81
CA PRO A 340 -1.85 -12.50 -10.39
C PRO A 340 -1.03 -11.27 -10.78
N SER A 341 -0.46 -10.58 -9.81
CA SER A 341 0.42 -9.41 -10.04
C SER A 341 1.89 -9.71 -9.86
N THR A 342 2.24 -10.93 -9.49
CA THR A 342 3.61 -11.34 -9.17
C THR A 342 3.98 -12.64 -9.87
N GLY A 343 5.26 -12.82 -10.12
CA GLY A 343 5.79 -14.04 -10.68
C GLY A 343 7.30 -14.12 -10.57
N SER A 344 7.86 -15.29 -10.87
CA SER A 344 9.30 -15.47 -10.92
C SER A 344 9.70 -16.45 -12.02
N VAL A 345 10.89 -16.22 -12.60
CA VAL A 345 11.50 -17.11 -13.60
C VAL A 345 12.94 -17.40 -13.21
N VAL A 346 13.31 -18.67 -13.18
CA VAL A 346 14.68 -19.11 -12.95
C VAL A 346 15.11 -19.99 -14.12
N VAL A 347 16.22 -19.61 -14.76
CA VAL A 347 16.80 -20.35 -15.89
C VAL A 347 18.19 -20.83 -15.52
N THR A 348 18.42 -22.13 -15.64
CA THR A 348 19.72 -22.77 -15.37
C THR A 348 20.22 -23.53 -16.56
N ASP A 349 21.54 -23.55 -16.76
CA ASP A 349 22.18 -24.45 -17.71
C ASP A 349 22.17 -25.89 -17.17
N THR A 350 21.57 -26.83 -17.93
CA THR A 350 21.39 -28.21 -17.49
C THR A 350 22.69 -29.02 -17.46
N LYS A 351 23.78 -28.55 -18.09
CA LYS A 351 25.07 -29.22 -18.13
C LYS A 351 26.01 -28.74 -17.04
N THR A 352 26.02 -27.42 -16.78
CA THR A 352 26.95 -26.78 -15.86
C THR A 352 26.32 -26.45 -14.51
N GLY A 353 24.98 -26.38 -14.43
CA GLY A 353 24.26 -25.92 -13.26
C GLY A 353 24.31 -24.40 -13.06
N GLN A 354 24.92 -23.65 -13.98
CA GLN A 354 25.02 -22.19 -13.90
C GLN A 354 23.63 -21.54 -13.97
N LEU A 355 23.42 -20.52 -13.14
CA LEU A 355 22.22 -19.69 -13.16
C LEU A 355 22.34 -18.65 -14.28
N LEU A 356 21.50 -18.75 -15.30
CA LEU A 356 21.51 -17.87 -16.47
C LEU A 356 20.54 -16.70 -16.37
N ALA A 357 19.41 -16.89 -15.68
CA ALA A 357 18.48 -15.82 -15.34
C ALA A 357 17.77 -16.12 -14.00
N CYS A 358 17.50 -15.07 -13.22
CA CYS A 358 16.75 -15.14 -11.97
C CYS A 358 15.92 -13.86 -11.86
N VAL A 359 14.65 -13.97 -12.24
CA VAL A 359 13.73 -12.85 -12.36
C VAL A 359 12.65 -12.95 -11.31
N SER A 360 12.35 -11.83 -10.66
CA SER A 360 11.15 -11.62 -9.84
C SER A 360 10.37 -10.43 -10.40
N TYR A 361 9.07 -10.59 -10.58
CA TYR A 361 8.18 -9.53 -11.02
C TYR A 361 7.17 -9.19 -9.90
N PRO A 362 6.83 -7.93 -9.64
CA PRO A 362 7.50 -6.74 -10.17
C PRO A 362 8.91 -6.58 -9.59
N GLY A 363 9.83 -6.12 -10.43
CA GLY A 363 11.18 -5.78 -10.03
C GLY A 363 11.27 -4.42 -9.33
N TYR A 364 12.46 -4.08 -8.84
CA TYR A 364 12.77 -2.75 -8.33
C TYR A 364 14.14 -2.29 -8.83
N ASP A 365 14.30 -0.97 -8.95
CA ASP A 365 15.56 -0.37 -9.39
C ASP A 365 16.51 -0.19 -8.19
N ASN A 366 17.52 -1.07 -8.11
CA ASN A 366 18.54 -1.03 -7.08
C ASN A 366 19.30 0.31 -7.06
N ASN A 367 19.51 0.94 -8.23
CA ASN A 367 20.27 2.18 -8.32
C ASN A 367 19.57 3.34 -7.59
N ARG A 368 18.24 3.34 -7.57
CA ARG A 368 17.46 4.35 -6.83
C ARG A 368 17.48 4.13 -5.31
N LEU A 369 17.92 2.96 -4.86
CA LEU A 369 18.03 2.61 -3.44
C LEU A 369 19.48 2.62 -2.94
N ALA A 370 20.47 2.68 -3.86
CA ALA A 370 21.89 2.69 -3.54
C ALA A 370 22.40 4.09 -3.25
N ASN A 371 23.45 4.20 -2.45
CA ASN A 371 24.15 5.44 -2.09
C ASN A 371 23.20 6.52 -1.53
N THR A 372 22.72 7.43 -2.36
CA THR A 372 21.70 8.43 -1.98
C THR A 372 20.33 7.85 -2.30
N MET A 373 19.69 7.30 -1.28
CA MET A 373 18.38 6.64 -1.44
C MET A 373 17.31 7.63 -1.87
N ASP A 374 16.61 7.30 -2.96
CA ASP A 374 15.38 7.98 -3.36
C ASP A 374 14.25 7.65 -2.36
N SER A 375 14.00 8.55 -1.43
CA SER A 375 13.03 8.36 -0.34
C SER A 375 11.59 8.20 -0.84
N GLY A 376 11.23 8.87 -1.95
CA GLY A 376 9.93 8.74 -2.60
C GLY A 376 9.75 7.32 -3.16
N TYR A 377 10.71 6.87 -3.95
CA TYR A 377 10.71 5.52 -4.49
C TYR A 377 10.71 4.43 -3.40
N TYR A 378 11.54 4.59 -2.37
CA TYR A 378 11.57 3.66 -1.23
C TYR A 378 10.22 3.59 -0.51
N THR A 379 9.55 4.72 -0.32
CA THR A 379 8.23 4.76 0.31
C THR A 379 7.20 3.98 -0.50
N ILE A 380 7.18 4.14 -1.83
CA ILE A 380 6.30 3.39 -2.73
C ILE A 380 6.60 1.89 -2.63
N MET A 381 7.87 1.49 -2.71
CA MET A 381 8.29 0.08 -2.63
C MET A 381 7.95 -0.55 -1.27
N ARG A 382 8.13 0.19 -0.17
CA ARG A 382 7.79 -0.26 1.19
C ARG A 382 6.29 -0.46 1.37
N ARG A 383 5.46 0.41 0.78
CA ARG A 383 4.00 0.27 0.79
C ARG A 383 3.56 -0.97 0.00
N ARG A 384 4.12 -1.22 -1.19
CA ARG A 384 3.88 -2.44 -1.98
C ARG A 384 4.21 -3.71 -1.19
N ARG A 385 5.37 -3.76 -0.51
CA ARG A 385 5.79 -4.91 0.31
C ARG A 385 4.87 -5.18 1.51
N ARG A 386 4.33 -4.15 2.15
CA ARG A 386 3.37 -4.32 3.26
C ARG A 386 2.08 -4.96 2.76
N ARG A 387 1.51 -4.48 1.65
CA ARG A 387 0.31 -5.06 1.04
C ARG A 387 0.45 -6.54 0.69
N HIS A 388 1.56 -6.93 0.07
CA HIS A 388 1.81 -8.34 -0.24
C HIS A 388 1.84 -9.22 1.02
N ARG A 389 2.40 -8.71 2.10
CA ARG A 389 2.43 -9.44 3.37
C ARG A 389 1.04 -9.54 4.00
N ASP A 390 0.24 -8.50 3.92
CA ASP A 390 -1.11 -8.47 4.50
C ASP A 390 -2.08 -9.35 3.68
N LEU A 391 -1.91 -9.42 2.36
CA LEU A 391 -2.64 -10.35 1.50
C LEU A 391 -2.29 -11.83 1.80
N LEU A 392 -1.01 -12.12 2.00
CA LEU A 392 -0.56 -13.48 2.35
C LEU A 392 -1.01 -13.90 3.76
N THR A 393 -1.05 -12.99 4.73
CA THR A 393 -1.54 -13.28 6.10
C THR A 393 -3.04 -13.49 6.14
N ASN A 394 -3.81 -12.75 5.37
CA ASN A 394 -5.28 -12.91 5.31
C ASN A 394 -5.71 -14.18 4.55
N HIS A 395 -4.90 -14.68 3.60
CA HIS A 395 -5.21 -15.90 2.84
C HIS A 395 -4.96 -17.19 3.64
N TRP A 396 -4.04 -17.17 4.61
CA TRP A 396 -3.75 -18.33 5.46
C TRP A 396 -4.73 -18.51 6.63
N LEU A 397 -5.55 -17.48 6.92
CA LEU A 397 -6.58 -17.55 7.97
C LEU A 397 -7.92 -18.13 7.50
N LEU A 398 -8.06 -18.42 6.20
CA LEU A 398 -9.31 -18.94 5.61
C LEU A 398 -9.22 -20.41 5.12
N LEU A 399 -8.17 -21.16 5.47
CA LEU A 399 -8.13 -22.60 5.24
C LEU A 399 -8.59 -23.30 6.52
N PRO A 400 -9.73 -24.00 6.51
CA PRO A 400 -10.08 -24.91 7.61
C PRO A 400 -9.09 -26.10 7.62
N ASP A 401 -8.74 -26.56 8.82
CA ASP A 401 -7.93 -27.75 9.07
C ASP A 401 -8.54 -29.01 8.46
#